data_90b9c9a5acc9a65251b6b3ee4f45f724
#
_entry.id   90b9c9a5acc9a65251b6b3ee4f45f724
#
_cell.length_a   1.000
_cell.length_b   1.000
_cell.length_c   1.000
_cell.angle_alpha   90.00
_cell.angle_beta   90.00
_cell.angle_gamma   90.00
#
_symmetry.space_group_name_H-M   'P 1'
#
loop_
_entity.id
_entity.type
_entity.pdbx_description
1 polymer ?
#
loop_
_entity_poly.entity_id
_entity_poly.type
_entity_poly.pdbx_seq_one_letter_code
_entity_poly.pdbx_strand_id
1 'polypeptide(L)'
;LLLEDNVKVTVIGREGALFLLQFEKHASVLSQLEQYGHMPLPPYIDRADESSDKERYQTVYNQKPGAVAAPTAGLHFDDEMLTALRAKGVNLAFVTLHVGAGTFQPVRVENINDHVMHSEYAEVPQEVVDVVLNTKAAGNRVIAVGTTSVRSLESAAKAAGDELIAPFFDDTDIFIYPGFNFKVIHAMFTNF
;
A
#
# COMPACT_ATOMS: atom_id res chain seq x y z
N LEU A 1 7.89 22.23 17.90
CA LEU A 1 8.55 22.24 16.59
C LEU A 1 7.80 23.17 15.65
N LEU A 2 8.52 23.72 14.70
CA LEU A 2 7.96 24.48 13.59
C LEU A 2 8.35 23.71 12.31
N LEU A 3 7.33 23.24 11.58
CA LEU A 3 7.50 22.52 10.32
C LEU A 3 7.27 23.50 9.17
N GLU A 4 8.14 23.48 8.14
CA GLU A 4 8.07 24.34 6.95
C GLU A 4 7.90 25.83 7.31
N ASP A 5 8.52 26.28 8.41
CA ASP A 5 8.42 27.62 8.97
C ASP A 5 6.99 28.15 9.23
N ASN A 6 5.97 27.31 9.07
CA ASN A 6 4.57 27.70 9.15
C ASN A 6 3.72 26.84 10.11
N VAL A 7 4.01 25.55 10.23
CA VAL A 7 3.15 24.61 10.96
C VAL A 7 3.71 24.33 12.35
N LYS A 8 3.05 24.82 13.36
CA LYS A 8 3.44 24.60 14.77
C LYS A 8 2.88 23.30 15.29
N VAL A 9 3.76 22.41 15.76
CA VAL A 9 3.41 21.12 16.35
C VAL A 9 4.12 20.89 17.68
N THR A 10 3.48 20.10 18.55
CA THR A 10 4.06 19.66 19.82
C THR A 10 4.41 18.18 19.74
N VAL A 11 5.62 17.80 20.11
CA VAL A 11 5.99 16.40 20.28
C VAL A 11 5.36 15.91 21.58
N ILE A 12 4.43 14.97 21.50
CA ILE A 12 3.68 14.44 22.65
C ILE A 12 4.14 13.04 23.05
N GLY A 13 4.96 12.38 22.23
CA GLY A 13 5.43 11.04 22.52
C GLY A 13 6.29 10.48 21.39
N ARG A 14 6.58 9.19 21.53
CA ARG A 14 7.37 8.43 20.56
C ARG A 14 6.83 6.99 20.45
N GLU A 15 6.78 6.46 19.24
CA GLU A 15 6.45 5.08 18.97
C GLU A 15 7.55 4.48 18.07
N GLY A 16 8.38 3.61 18.65
CA GLY A 16 9.58 3.11 17.98
C GLY A 16 10.51 4.24 17.51
N ALA A 17 10.74 4.32 16.21
CA ALA A 17 11.56 5.36 15.57
C ALA A 17 10.76 6.64 15.22
N LEU A 18 9.44 6.63 15.35
CA LEU A 18 8.55 7.71 14.97
C LEU A 18 8.23 8.62 16.15
N PHE A 19 8.06 9.92 15.88
CA PHE A 19 7.57 10.88 16.86
C PHE A 19 6.07 11.08 16.71
N LEU A 20 5.35 11.11 17.83
CA LEU A 20 3.94 11.49 17.87
C LEU A 20 3.86 13.01 17.94
N LEU A 21 3.25 13.61 16.93
CA LEU A 21 3.11 15.06 16.80
C LEU A 21 1.66 15.46 16.97
N GLN A 22 1.44 16.45 17.83
CA GLN A 22 0.14 17.08 18.01
C GLN A 22 0.12 18.42 17.27
N PHE A 23 -0.79 18.54 16.33
CA PHE A 23 -1.09 19.80 15.63
C PHE A 23 -1.98 20.68 16.50
N GLU A 24 -2.01 21.99 16.23
CA GLU A 24 -2.88 22.90 16.97
C GLU A 24 -4.36 22.51 16.78
N LYS A 25 -5.16 22.68 17.87
CA LYS A 25 -6.53 22.13 18.00
C LYS A 25 -7.54 22.51 16.89
N HIS A 26 -7.25 23.51 16.08
CA HIS A 26 -8.16 24.02 15.06
C HIS A 26 -7.73 23.70 13.62
N ALA A 27 -6.58 23.03 13.45
CA ALA A 27 -6.06 22.69 12.13
C ALA A 27 -6.31 21.21 11.82
N SER A 28 -6.94 20.92 10.69
CA SER A 28 -6.97 19.56 10.15
C SER A 28 -5.55 19.15 9.73
N VAL A 29 -5.07 18.00 10.21
CA VAL A 29 -3.76 17.48 9.84
C VAL A 29 -3.66 17.34 8.32
N LEU A 30 -4.70 16.80 7.67
CA LEU A 30 -4.74 16.66 6.20
C LEU A 30 -4.60 18.00 5.49
N SER A 31 -5.33 19.04 5.93
CA SER A 31 -5.22 20.38 5.33
C SER A 31 -3.82 20.97 5.47
N GLN A 32 -3.14 20.71 6.62
CA GLN A 32 -1.77 21.16 6.82
C GLN A 32 -0.80 20.40 5.89
N LEU A 33 -0.98 19.09 5.74
CA LEU A 33 -0.19 18.28 4.82
C LEU A 33 -0.42 18.67 3.34
N GLU A 34 -1.66 19.01 2.97
CA GLU A 34 -1.96 19.47 1.61
C GLU A 34 -1.32 20.81 1.29
N GLN A 35 -1.29 21.73 2.27
CA GLN A 35 -0.81 23.10 2.10
C GLN A 35 0.72 23.21 2.19
N TYR A 36 1.33 22.49 3.13
CA TYR A 36 2.75 22.66 3.49
C TYR A 36 3.56 21.37 3.34
N GLY A 37 2.90 20.22 3.12
CA GLY A 37 3.58 18.94 3.01
C GLY A 37 4.26 18.75 1.66
N HIS A 38 5.34 17.99 1.70
CA HIS A 38 6.10 17.56 0.54
C HIS A 38 5.74 16.11 0.18
N MET A 39 5.83 15.77 -1.12
CA MET A 39 5.67 14.38 -1.56
C MET A 39 6.89 13.58 -1.11
N PRO A 40 6.71 12.51 -0.30
CA PRO A 40 7.82 11.67 0.16
C PRO A 40 8.31 10.77 -0.98
N LEU A 41 9.06 11.34 -1.91
CA LEU A 41 9.63 10.58 -3.02
C LEU A 41 10.60 9.51 -2.50
N PRO A 42 10.65 8.33 -3.14
CA PRO A 42 11.58 7.28 -2.74
C PRO A 42 13.03 7.72 -2.95
N PRO A 43 13.99 7.23 -2.13
CA PRO A 43 15.38 7.70 -2.12
C PRO A 43 16.15 7.57 -3.45
N TYR A 44 15.66 6.76 -4.38
CA TYR A 44 16.27 6.62 -5.70
C TYR A 44 15.86 7.75 -6.67
N ILE A 45 14.90 8.60 -6.30
CA ILE A 45 14.54 9.83 -6.99
C ILE A 45 15.32 10.97 -6.32
N ASP A 46 16.52 11.26 -6.83
CA ASP A 46 17.44 12.25 -6.26
C ASP A 46 17.13 13.67 -6.76
N ARG A 47 15.98 14.20 -6.33
CA ARG A 47 15.56 15.59 -6.52
C ARG A 47 14.51 15.99 -5.48
N ALA A 48 14.32 17.28 -5.30
CA ALA A 48 13.18 17.79 -4.54
C ALA A 48 11.86 17.42 -5.24
N ASP A 49 10.79 17.30 -4.48
CA ASP A 49 9.46 17.11 -5.04
C ASP A 49 8.97 18.38 -5.78
N GLU A 50 8.08 18.14 -6.72
CA GLU A 50 7.40 19.17 -7.51
C GLU A 50 5.89 19.03 -7.34
N SER A 51 5.13 20.08 -7.61
CA SER A 51 3.67 20.05 -7.53
C SER A 51 3.03 18.94 -8.38
N SER A 52 3.66 18.60 -9.50
CA SER A 52 3.23 17.51 -10.39
C SER A 52 3.37 16.12 -9.77
N ASP A 53 4.24 15.95 -8.77
CA ASP A 53 4.43 14.65 -8.12
C ASP A 53 3.21 14.22 -7.30
N LYS A 54 2.40 15.16 -6.82
CA LYS A 54 1.15 14.86 -6.11
C LYS A 54 0.18 14.00 -6.95
N GLU A 55 0.18 14.20 -8.26
CA GLU A 55 -0.62 13.41 -9.20
C GLU A 55 0.18 12.25 -9.80
N ARG A 56 1.42 12.49 -10.19
CA ARG A 56 2.23 11.52 -10.93
C ARG A 56 2.79 10.40 -10.05
N TYR A 57 3.06 10.66 -8.76
CA TYR A 57 3.48 9.65 -7.81
C TYR A 57 2.27 9.04 -7.10
N GLN A 58 1.24 8.69 -7.89
CA GLN A 58 0.05 7.97 -7.44
C GLN A 58 -0.60 7.24 -8.63
N THR A 59 -1.34 6.17 -8.35
CA THR A 59 -2.09 5.44 -9.37
C THR A 59 -3.32 6.21 -9.81
N VAL A 60 -3.77 6.01 -11.06
CA VAL A 60 -5.01 6.63 -11.59
C VAL A 60 -6.28 6.15 -10.88
N TYR A 61 -6.20 5.06 -10.12
CA TYR A 61 -7.31 4.47 -9.36
C TYR A 61 -7.20 4.68 -7.84
N ASN A 62 -6.36 5.58 -7.37
CA ASN A 62 -6.26 5.92 -5.95
C ASN A 62 -7.58 6.53 -5.44
N GLN A 63 -7.98 6.21 -4.22
CA GLN A 63 -9.23 6.71 -3.63
C GLN A 63 -9.10 7.09 -2.16
N LYS A 64 -8.22 6.40 -1.41
CA LYS A 64 -8.13 6.54 0.05
C LYS A 64 -6.79 7.13 0.44
N PRO A 65 -6.77 8.38 0.99
CA PRO A 65 -5.53 8.97 1.49
C PRO A 65 -5.05 8.23 2.75
N GLY A 66 -3.73 8.18 2.99
CA GLY A 66 -3.16 7.56 4.19
C GLY A 66 -1.83 6.83 3.98
N ALA A 67 -1.42 6.56 2.75
CA ALA A 67 -0.14 5.95 2.44
C ALA A 67 0.97 6.99 2.29
N VAL A 68 2.20 6.65 2.72
CA VAL A 68 3.41 7.47 2.52
C VAL A 68 4.09 7.16 1.19
N ALA A 69 3.77 6.02 0.56
CA ALA A 69 4.36 5.60 -0.72
C ALA A 69 3.28 5.09 -1.67
N ALA A 70 3.46 5.39 -2.96
CA ALA A 70 2.60 4.86 -4.00
C ALA A 70 2.92 3.39 -4.32
N PRO A 71 1.94 2.57 -4.74
CA PRO A 71 2.16 1.23 -5.26
C PRO A 71 2.77 1.32 -6.67
N THR A 72 4.09 1.47 -6.75
CA THR A 72 4.82 1.87 -7.97
C THR A 72 4.59 0.95 -9.17
N ALA A 73 4.34 -0.34 -8.99
CA ALA A 73 3.93 -1.22 -10.08
C ALA A 73 2.60 -0.80 -10.73
N GLY A 74 1.71 -0.19 -9.96
CA GLY A 74 0.43 0.34 -10.45
C GLY A 74 0.57 1.60 -11.30
N LEU A 75 1.68 2.33 -11.21
CA LEU A 75 1.94 3.52 -12.01
C LEU A 75 2.10 3.23 -13.51
N HIS A 76 2.32 1.98 -13.87
CA HIS A 76 2.35 1.53 -15.28
C HIS A 76 0.97 1.36 -15.90
N PHE A 77 -0.10 1.52 -15.12
CA PHE A 77 -1.48 1.35 -15.58
C PHE A 77 -2.17 2.72 -15.64
N ASP A 78 -2.55 3.12 -16.83
CA ASP A 78 -3.39 4.28 -17.09
C ASP A 78 -4.85 3.86 -17.38
N ASP A 79 -5.73 4.85 -17.54
CA ASP A 79 -7.15 4.61 -17.82
C ASP A 79 -7.39 3.89 -19.14
N GLU A 80 -6.54 4.14 -20.16
CA GLU A 80 -6.63 3.51 -21.47
C GLU A 80 -6.29 2.02 -21.35
N MET A 81 -5.21 1.67 -20.65
CA MET A 81 -4.83 0.28 -20.40
C MET A 81 -5.89 -0.46 -19.58
N LEU A 82 -6.41 0.15 -18.51
CA LEU A 82 -7.48 -0.44 -17.69
C LEU A 82 -8.74 -0.70 -18.53
N THR A 83 -9.09 0.22 -19.43
CA THR A 83 -10.21 0.07 -20.36
C THR A 83 -9.96 -1.07 -21.36
N ALA A 84 -8.76 -1.15 -21.91
CA ALA A 84 -8.37 -2.22 -22.83
C ALA A 84 -8.40 -3.61 -22.17
N LEU A 85 -7.98 -3.71 -20.90
CA LEU A 85 -8.06 -4.95 -20.14
C LEU A 85 -9.52 -5.38 -19.90
N ARG A 86 -10.41 -4.46 -19.54
CA ARG A 86 -11.86 -4.77 -19.42
C ARG A 86 -12.45 -5.23 -20.73
N ALA A 87 -12.09 -4.59 -21.84
CA ALA A 87 -12.54 -4.99 -23.17
C ALA A 87 -12.07 -6.39 -23.59
N LYS A 88 -10.95 -6.86 -23.03
CA LYS A 88 -10.46 -8.25 -23.19
C LYS A 88 -11.11 -9.24 -22.22
N GLY A 89 -12.06 -8.84 -21.41
CA GLY A 89 -12.74 -9.68 -20.43
C GLY A 89 -11.93 -9.93 -19.14
N VAL A 90 -10.92 -9.11 -18.86
CA VAL A 90 -10.18 -9.18 -17.60
C VAL A 90 -10.99 -8.47 -16.50
N ASN A 91 -11.27 -9.17 -15.42
CA ASN A 91 -11.87 -8.58 -14.23
C ASN A 91 -10.81 -7.78 -13.46
N LEU A 92 -11.15 -6.55 -13.12
CA LEU A 92 -10.30 -5.68 -12.31
C LEU A 92 -10.92 -5.52 -10.92
N ALA A 93 -10.11 -5.72 -9.89
CA ALA A 93 -10.50 -5.53 -8.51
C ALA A 93 -9.39 -4.75 -7.78
N PHE A 94 -9.77 -3.93 -6.79
CA PHE A 94 -8.87 -3.00 -6.14
C PHE A 94 -8.86 -3.24 -4.63
N VAL A 95 -7.67 -3.29 -4.07
CA VAL A 95 -7.41 -3.37 -2.63
C VAL A 95 -6.75 -2.08 -2.15
N THR A 96 -6.86 -1.79 -0.86
CA THR A 96 -6.16 -0.67 -0.25
C THR A 96 -5.10 -1.19 0.70
N LEU A 97 -3.90 -0.62 0.66
CA LEU A 97 -2.87 -0.77 1.67
C LEU A 97 -2.32 0.62 2.03
N HIS A 98 -2.42 1.00 3.28
CA HIS A 98 -1.79 2.22 3.78
C HIS A 98 -0.32 1.94 4.07
N VAL A 99 0.50 2.11 3.03
CA VAL A 99 1.95 1.87 3.11
C VAL A 99 2.58 2.84 4.10
N GLY A 100 3.23 2.31 5.12
CA GLY A 100 3.88 3.08 6.18
C GLY A 100 5.30 3.51 5.81
N ALA A 101 5.88 4.40 6.62
CA ALA A 101 7.25 4.91 6.45
C ALA A 101 8.33 3.81 6.50
N GLY A 102 8.02 2.64 7.08
CA GLY A 102 8.89 1.48 7.12
C GLY A 102 9.25 0.90 5.75
N THR A 103 8.45 1.18 4.70
CA THR A 103 8.71 0.68 3.35
C THR A 103 10.05 1.14 2.76
N PHE A 104 10.58 2.28 3.23
CA PHE A 104 11.87 2.81 2.80
C PHE A 104 13.04 2.33 3.66
N GLN A 105 12.79 1.53 4.70
CA GLN A 105 13.84 1.03 5.58
C GLN A 105 14.43 -0.27 5.03
N PRO A 106 15.76 -0.37 4.91
CA PRO A 106 16.39 -1.62 4.50
C PRO A 106 16.26 -2.69 5.60
N VAL A 107 16.22 -3.95 5.19
CA VAL A 107 16.37 -5.09 6.09
C VAL A 107 17.77 -5.01 6.72
N ARG A 108 17.86 -4.96 8.06
CA ARG A 108 19.11 -4.76 8.83
C ARG A 108 19.55 -5.98 9.63
N VAL A 109 18.83 -7.08 9.50
CA VAL A 109 19.13 -8.33 10.22
C VAL A 109 19.89 -9.30 9.32
N GLU A 110 20.83 -10.07 9.90
CA GLU A 110 21.56 -11.10 9.16
C GLU A 110 20.70 -12.34 8.89
N ASN A 111 19.81 -12.69 9.84
CA ASN A 111 18.88 -13.79 9.68
C ASN A 111 17.49 -13.23 9.36
N ILE A 112 16.94 -13.65 8.23
CA ILE A 112 15.63 -13.21 7.75
C ILE A 112 14.49 -13.51 8.73
N ASN A 113 14.63 -14.55 9.56
CA ASN A 113 13.64 -14.91 10.59
C ASN A 113 13.57 -13.90 11.74
N ASP A 114 14.63 -13.11 11.93
CA ASP A 114 14.70 -12.08 12.97
C ASP A 114 14.14 -10.73 12.49
N HIS A 115 13.73 -10.67 11.21
CA HIS A 115 13.15 -9.45 10.63
C HIS A 115 11.72 -9.26 11.11
N VAL A 116 11.45 -8.12 11.73
CA VAL A 116 10.11 -7.70 12.13
C VAL A 116 9.58 -6.75 11.05
N MET A 117 8.55 -7.20 10.33
CA MET A 117 7.87 -6.35 9.37
C MET A 117 7.04 -5.27 10.07
N HIS A 118 7.08 -4.07 9.53
CA HIS A 118 6.20 -3.01 9.95
C HIS A 118 4.75 -3.35 9.62
N SER A 119 3.87 -3.09 10.59
CA SER A 119 2.44 -3.24 10.39
C SER A 119 1.91 -2.16 9.46
N GLU A 120 1.04 -2.55 8.53
CA GLU A 120 0.38 -1.67 7.57
C GLU A 120 -1.10 -2.05 7.47
N TYR A 121 -1.99 -1.07 7.51
CA TYR A 121 -3.42 -1.32 7.43
C TYR A 121 -3.84 -1.66 6.00
N ALA A 122 -4.52 -2.81 5.85
CA ALA A 122 -4.98 -3.33 4.56
C ALA A 122 -6.51 -3.50 4.53
N GLU A 123 -7.09 -3.23 3.37
CA GLU A 123 -8.51 -3.47 3.11
C GLU A 123 -8.69 -4.35 1.88
N VAL A 124 -9.35 -5.48 2.09
CA VAL A 124 -9.81 -6.40 1.04
C VAL A 124 -11.32 -6.55 1.21
N PRO A 125 -12.12 -5.75 0.51
CA PRO A 125 -13.58 -5.78 0.67
C PRO A 125 -14.22 -7.02 0.02
N GLN A 126 -15.49 -7.28 0.34
CA GLN A 126 -16.21 -8.47 -0.10
C GLN A 126 -16.25 -8.62 -1.63
N GLU A 127 -16.40 -7.52 -2.35
CA GLU A 127 -16.43 -7.54 -3.83
C GLU A 127 -15.10 -8.06 -4.43
N VAL A 128 -13.96 -7.82 -3.79
CA VAL A 128 -12.67 -8.37 -4.20
C VAL A 128 -12.61 -9.87 -3.93
N VAL A 129 -13.09 -10.28 -2.75
CA VAL A 129 -13.18 -11.71 -2.37
C VAL A 129 -14.03 -12.47 -3.38
N ASP A 130 -15.20 -11.94 -3.74
CA ASP A 130 -16.12 -12.56 -4.71
C ASP A 130 -15.46 -12.71 -6.09
N VAL A 131 -14.76 -11.66 -6.57
CA VAL A 131 -14.03 -11.72 -7.84
C VAL A 131 -12.93 -12.76 -7.80
N VAL A 132 -12.17 -12.85 -6.71
CA VAL A 132 -11.10 -13.86 -6.53
C VAL A 132 -11.67 -15.27 -6.55
N LEU A 133 -12.71 -15.53 -5.76
CA LEU A 133 -13.35 -16.85 -5.66
C LEU A 133 -13.92 -17.29 -7.00
N ASN A 134 -14.66 -16.42 -7.70
CA ASN A 134 -15.23 -16.70 -9.02
C ASN A 134 -14.14 -16.96 -10.06
N THR A 135 -13.05 -16.19 -10.05
CA THR A 135 -11.92 -16.36 -10.95
C THR A 135 -11.27 -17.73 -10.77
N LYS A 136 -11.03 -18.13 -9.52
CA LYS A 136 -10.42 -19.45 -9.22
C LYS A 136 -11.37 -20.60 -9.51
N ALA A 137 -12.65 -20.47 -9.21
CA ALA A 137 -13.67 -21.47 -9.53
C ALA A 137 -13.81 -21.71 -11.04
N ALA A 138 -13.61 -20.68 -11.84
CA ALA A 138 -13.56 -20.79 -13.31
C ALA A 138 -12.23 -21.35 -13.87
N GLY A 139 -11.28 -21.72 -13.01
CA GLY A 139 -9.95 -22.21 -13.42
C GLY A 139 -9.03 -21.13 -13.99
N ASN A 140 -9.36 -19.86 -13.78
CA ASN A 140 -8.59 -18.71 -14.24
C ASN A 140 -7.56 -18.25 -13.19
N ARG A 141 -6.69 -17.32 -13.58
CA ARG A 141 -5.58 -16.83 -12.74
C ARG A 141 -5.91 -15.51 -12.07
N VAL A 142 -5.49 -15.40 -10.82
CA VAL A 142 -5.43 -14.14 -10.06
C VAL A 142 -4.01 -13.58 -10.22
N ILE A 143 -3.91 -12.37 -10.76
CA ILE A 143 -2.65 -11.67 -10.99
C ILE A 143 -2.62 -10.41 -10.14
N ALA A 144 -1.69 -10.33 -9.22
CA ALA A 144 -1.51 -9.16 -8.38
C ALA A 144 -0.63 -8.11 -9.08
N VAL A 145 -1.00 -6.84 -8.99
CA VAL A 145 -0.17 -5.73 -9.43
C VAL A 145 0.49 -5.10 -8.21
N GLY A 146 1.81 -5.29 -8.11
CA GLY A 146 2.64 -4.84 -6.99
C GLY A 146 2.61 -5.74 -5.75
N THR A 147 3.65 -5.61 -4.96
CA THR A 147 3.77 -6.27 -3.66
C THR A 147 2.68 -5.85 -2.69
N THR A 148 2.17 -4.63 -2.82
CA THR A 148 1.01 -4.09 -2.10
C THR A 148 -0.20 -5.01 -2.23
N SER A 149 -0.60 -5.35 -3.46
CA SER A 149 -1.73 -6.24 -3.72
C SER A 149 -1.47 -7.67 -3.23
N VAL A 150 -0.24 -8.15 -3.37
CA VAL A 150 0.17 -9.47 -2.85
C VAL A 150 -0.01 -9.52 -1.34
N ARG A 151 0.54 -8.54 -0.61
CA ARG A 151 0.44 -8.48 0.85
C ARG A 151 -1.00 -8.43 1.31
N SER A 152 -1.84 -7.60 0.69
CA SER A 152 -3.25 -7.48 1.05
C SER A 152 -4.00 -8.80 0.85
N LEU A 153 -3.89 -9.42 -0.33
CA LEU A 153 -4.62 -10.65 -0.66
C LEU A 153 -4.15 -11.86 0.17
N GLU A 154 -2.84 -12.03 0.36
CA GLU A 154 -2.31 -13.14 1.14
C GLU A 154 -2.54 -12.95 2.65
N SER A 155 -2.64 -11.71 3.14
CA SER A 155 -3.08 -11.42 4.52
C SER A 155 -4.54 -11.81 4.74
N ALA A 156 -5.41 -11.43 3.81
CA ALA A 156 -6.81 -11.82 3.83
C ALA A 156 -6.98 -13.35 3.80
N ALA A 157 -6.17 -14.05 3.00
CA ALA A 157 -6.16 -15.51 2.96
C ALA A 157 -5.58 -16.16 4.23
N LYS A 158 -4.60 -15.52 4.86
CA LYS A 158 -4.05 -15.98 6.16
C LYS A 158 -5.08 -15.84 7.27
N ALA A 159 -5.80 -14.72 7.30
CA ALA A 159 -6.81 -14.44 8.31
C ALA A 159 -8.09 -15.29 8.13
N ALA A 160 -8.39 -15.74 6.90
CA ALA A 160 -9.56 -16.55 6.58
C ALA A 160 -9.52 -17.99 7.13
N GLY A 161 -8.38 -18.44 7.66
CA GLY A 161 -8.24 -19.79 8.22
C GLY A 161 -8.41 -20.90 7.19
N ASP A 162 -9.50 -21.67 7.31
CA ASP A 162 -9.80 -22.80 6.41
C ASP A 162 -10.41 -22.35 5.07
N GLU A 163 -10.94 -21.14 5.00
CA GLU A 163 -11.41 -20.57 3.75
C GLU A 163 -10.24 -20.11 2.88
N LEU A 164 -10.47 -20.01 1.57
CA LEU A 164 -9.44 -19.56 0.65
C LEU A 164 -9.06 -18.09 0.92
N ILE A 165 -10.07 -17.24 1.10
CA ILE A 165 -9.96 -15.81 1.37
C ILE A 165 -11.29 -15.32 1.95
N ALA A 166 -11.23 -14.34 2.85
CA ALA A 166 -12.37 -13.63 3.40
C ALA A 166 -12.11 -12.12 3.41
N PRO A 167 -13.13 -11.25 3.58
CA PRO A 167 -12.93 -9.82 3.74
C PRO A 167 -11.96 -9.52 4.88
N PHE A 168 -11.07 -8.56 4.64
CA PHE A 168 -10.03 -8.22 5.59
C PHE A 168 -9.91 -6.69 5.72
N PHE A 169 -10.00 -6.19 6.94
CA PHE A 169 -9.91 -4.76 7.28
C PHE A 169 -9.12 -4.64 8.58
N ASP A 170 -7.82 -4.85 8.50
CA ASP A 170 -6.97 -4.88 9.68
C ASP A 170 -5.51 -4.61 9.32
N ASP A 171 -4.68 -4.51 10.32
CA ASP A 171 -3.25 -4.43 10.20
C ASP A 171 -2.62 -5.76 9.74
N THR A 172 -1.63 -5.67 8.87
CA THR A 172 -0.86 -6.81 8.42
C THR A 172 0.64 -6.60 8.61
N ASP A 173 1.27 -7.56 9.23
CA ASP A 173 2.72 -7.72 9.36
C ASP A 173 3.27 -8.82 8.43
N ILE A 174 2.50 -9.26 7.45
CA ILE A 174 2.87 -10.38 6.58
C ILE A 174 4.23 -10.12 5.93
N PHE A 175 5.15 -11.06 6.14
CA PHE A 175 6.46 -11.05 5.53
C PHE A 175 6.57 -12.21 4.54
N ILE A 176 6.76 -11.88 3.26
CA ILE A 176 6.82 -12.83 2.17
C ILE A 176 8.29 -12.95 1.74
N TYR A 177 8.85 -14.13 1.87
CA TYR A 177 10.23 -14.45 1.54
C TYR A 177 10.32 -15.81 0.81
N PRO A 178 11.47 -16.19 0.25
CA PRO A 178 11.61 -17.46 -0.47
C PRO A 178 11.13 -18.67 0.33
N GLY A 179 10.23 -19.46 -0.25
CA GLY A 179 9.56 -20.58 0.40
C GLY A 179 8.12 -20.26 0.89
N PHE A 180 7.66 -19.02 0.75
CA PHE A 180 6.28 -18.67 1.07
C PHE A 180 5.28 -19.39 0.13
N ASN A 181 4.22 -19.97 0.73
CA ASN A 181 3.18 -20.67 -0.02
C ASN A 181 2.01 -19.70 -0.28
N PHE A 182 1.89 -19.24 -1.53
CA PHE A 182 0.80 -18.38 -1.95
C PHE A 182 -0.52 -19.17 -2.04
N LYS A 183 -1.58 -18.66 -1.39
CA LYS A 183 -2.92 -19.25 -1.43
C LYS A 183 -3.78 -18.65 -2.55
N VAL A 184 -3.70 -17.36 -2.75
CA VAL A 184 -4.58 -16.60 -3.64
C VAL A 184 -3.97 -16.32 -4.98
N ILE A 185 -2.79 -15.74 -5.02
CA ILE A 185 -2.20 -15.24 -6.28
C ILE A 185 -1.52 -16.36 -7.08
N HIS A 186 -1.54 -16.20 -8.41
CA HIS A 186 -0.85 -17.09 -9.35
C HIS A 186 0.36 -16.42 -10.01
N ALA A 187 0.34 -15.10 -10.09
CA ALA A 187 1.43 -14.30 -10.63
C ALA A 187 1.40 -12.89 -10.06
N MET A 188 2.54 -12.22 -10.12
CA MET A 188 2.68 -10.82 -9.75
C MET A 188 3.30 -10.03 -10.89
N PHE A 189 2.73 -8.85 -11.15
CA PHE A 189 3.33 -7.82 -11.99
C PHE A 189 4.02 -6.81 -11.08
N THR A 190 5.31 -6.57 -11.25
CA THR A 190 6.08 -5.67 -10.35
C THR A 190 7.20 -4.96 -11.08
N ASN A 191 7.81 -3.98 -10.43
CA ASN A 191 9.01 -3.30 -10.88
C ASN A 191 10.29 -4.05 -10.46
N PHE A 192 11.38 -3.77 -11.16
CA PHE A 192 12.74 -4.19 -10.84
C PHE A 192 13.60 -2.97 -10.53
#